data_640a95ec5f8d076d3c129dec7dff3e22
#
_entry.id   640a95ec5f8d076d3c129dec7dff3e22
#
_cell.length_a   1.000
_cell.length_b   1.000
_cell.length_c   1.000
_cell.angle_alpha   90.00
_cell.angle_beta   90.00
_cell.angle_gamma   90.00
#
_symmetry.space_group_name_H-M   'P 1'
#
loop_
_entity.id
_entity.type
_entity.pdbx_description
1 polymer ?
#
loop_
_entity_poly.entity_id
_entity_poly.type
_entity_poly.pdbx_seq_one_letter_code
_entity_poly.pdbx_strand_id
1 'polypeptide(L)'
;PTSVTESALTRNHTELMLKFFGAELESKETSVTIWPATELFGNRIDVPGDISSSVYFVAAGLILPNSEVLIKNVGINPTRAGLIKVCEAMGADLTLLNENHGNAEPTADLLVRTSSLKACTIEGDIIPTLIDELPTIAMMACFAEGTTVIRDAAELKVKESNRIAIMVENLRAMGADVEETEDGMIIHGGKP
;
A
#
# COMPACT_ATOMS: atom_id res chain seq x y z
N PRO A 1 24.54 -22.35 -2.11
CA PRO A 1 23.45 -21.43 -1.83
C PRO A 1 23.94 -19.98 -1.68
N THR A 2 23.07 -19.02 -1.97
CA THR A 2 23.31 -17.61 -1.74
C THR A 2 22.25 -17.08 -0.80
N SER A 3 22.65 -16.32 0.21
CA SER A 3 21.72 -15.75 1.18
C SER A 3 21.80 -14.22 1.14
N VAL A 4 20.64 -13.58 1.26
CA VAL A 4 20.49 -12.13 1.39
C VAL A 4 19.71 -11.87 2.68
N THR A 5 20.15 -10.89 3.47
CA THR A 5 19.46 -10.45 4.68
C THR A 5 19.18 -8.96 4.56
N GLU A 6 17.95 -8.56 4.80
CA GLU A 6 17.49 -7.18 4.80
C GLU A 6 17.42 -6.64 6.23
N SER A 7 17.50 -5.34 6.40
CA SER A 7 17.35 -4.69 7.72
C SER A 7 15.88 -4.68 8.21
N ALA A 8 14.93 -4.74 7.28
CA ALA A 8 13.50 -4.86 7.52
C ALA A 8 12.88 -5.66 6.38
N LEU A 9 11.72 -6.28 6.62
CA LEU A 9 11.00 -7.01 5.57
C LEU A 9 10.55 -6.04 4.48
N THR A 10 11.03 -6.27 3.26
CA THR A 10 10.62 -5.51 2.07
C THR A 10 9.80 -6.38 1.12
N ARG A 11 9.77 -6.02 -0.17
CA ARG A 11 8.99 -6.71 -1.21
C ARG A 11 9.56 -8.08 -1.54
N ASN A 12 8.72 -9.11 -1.56
CA ASN A 12 9.09 -10.51 -1.79
C ASN A 12 8.60 -11.07 -3.13
N HIS A 13 8.31 -10.20 -4.10
CA HIS A 13 7.80 -10.63 -5.42
C HIS A 13 8.76 -11.57 -6.16
N THR A 14 10.07 -11.31 -6.06
CA THR A 14 11.11 -12.13 -6.69
C THR A 14 11.13 -13.53 -6.12
N GLU A 15 11.02 -13.67 -4.80
CA GLU A 15 10.98 -14.95 -4.10
C GLU A 15 9.77 -15.77 -4.51
N LEU A 16 8.59 -15.12 -4.54
CA LEU A 16 7.35 -15.78 -4.95
C LEU A 16 7.44 -16.26 -6.40
N MET A 17 7.94 -15.40 -7.30
CA MET A 17 8.09 -15.74 -8.71
C MET A 17 9.11 -16.85 -8.94
N LEU A 18 10.26 -16.81 -8.28
CA LEU A 18 11.28 -17.86 -8.38
C LEU A 18 10.75 -19.21 -7.89
N LYS A 19 10.04 -19.24 -6.75
CA LYS A 19 9.36 -20.45 -6.26
C LYS A 19 8.36 -20.98 -7.30
N PHE A 20 7.58 -20.08 -7.88
CA PHE A 20 6.59 -20.46 -8.89
C PHE A 20 7.23 -21.05 -10.16
N PHE A 21 8.45 -20.64 -10.49
CA PHE A 21 9.25 -21.24 -11.58
C PHE A 21 10.04 -22.47 -11.17
N GLY A 22 9.91 -22.95 -9.93
CA GLY A 22 10.54 -24.19 -9.46
C GLY A 22 11.91 -24.00 -8.82
N ALA A 23 12.33 -22.78 -8.50
CA ALA A 23 13.54 -22.55 -7.73
C ALA A 23 13.37 -23.04 -6.28
N GLU A 24 14.43 -23.66 -5.74
CA GLU A 24 14.50 -24.01 -4.34
C GLU A 24 15.00 -22.79 -3.55
N LEU A 25 14.14 -22.22 -2.72
CA LEU A 25 14.48 -21.12 -1.84
C LEU A 25 13.69 -21.17 -0.51
N GLU A 26 14.32 -20.70 0.55
CA GLU A 26 13.75 -20.55 1.88
C GLU A 26 13.78 -19.09 2.28
N SER A 27 12.63 -18.59 2.72
CA SER A 27 12.50 -17.25 3.32
C SER A 27 12.24 -17.38 4.80
N LYS A 28 13.06 -16.74 5.63
CA LYS A 28 12.94 -16.73 7.08
C LYS A 28 13.11 -15.31 7.60
N GLU A 29 12.03 -14.75 8.17
CA GLU A 29 12.02 -13.37 8.64
C GLU A 29 12.50 -12.40 7.56
N THR A 30 13.63 -11.73 7.76
CA THR A 30 14.24 -10.78 6.82
C THR A 30 15.33 -11.41 5.94
N SER A 31 15.50 -12.75 5.98
CA SER A 31 16.54 -13.45 5.21
C SER A 31 15.92 -14.39 4.18
N VAL A 32 16.53 -14.41 3.02
CA VAL A 32 16.20 -15.34 1.94
C VAL A 32 17.47 -16.12 1.55
N THR A 33 17.34 -17.42 1.40
CA THR A 33 18.41 -18.30 0.90
C THR A 33 17.91 -19.01 -0.34
N ILE A 34 18.66 -18.94 -1.42
CA ILE A 34 18.38 -19.65 -2.68
C ILE A 34 19.50 -20.66 -2.97
N TRP A 35 19.10 -21.85 -3.41
CA TRP A 35 20.01 -22.89 -3.88
C TRP A 35 20.13 -22.84 -5.41
N PRO A 36 21.29 -23.23 -5.98
CA PRO A 36 21.44 -23.30 -7.43
C PRO A 36 20.38 -24.22 -8.03
N ALA A 37 19.56 -23.69 -8.91
CA ALA A 37 18.61 -24.48 -9.69
C ALA A 37 19.31 -25.06 -10.93
N THR A 38 19.05 -26.33 -11.23
CA THR A 38 19.50 -26.96 -12.48
C THR A 38 18.61 -26.52 -13.66
N GLU A 39 17.34 -26.21 -13.37
CA GLU A 39 16.36 -25.81 -14.36
C GLU A 39 15.26 -24.96 -13.69
N LEU A 40 14.73 -23.99 -14.43
CA LEU A 40 13.52 -23.24 -14.08
C LEU A 40 12.45 -23.55 -15.14
N PHE A 41 11.21 -23.75 -14.71
CA PHE A 41 10.10 -24.14 -15.57
C PHE A 41 9.24 -22.94 -15.93
N GLY A 42 8.96 -22.77 -17.22
CA GLY A 42 8.00 -21.76 -17.69
C GLY A 42 6.59 -22.08 -17.19
N ASN A 43 5.91 -21.07 -16.65
CA ASN A 43 4.53 -21.16 -16.18
C ASN A 43 3.69 -20.02 -16.76
N ARG A 44 2.37 -20.23 -16.80
CA ARG A 44 1.46 -19.15 -17.10
C ARG A 44 1.36 -18.21 -15.90
N ILE A 45 1.58 -16.92 -16.14
CA ILE A 45 1.43 -15.86 -15.15
C ILE A 45 0.26 -14.98 -15.55
N ASP A 46 -0.72 -14.86 -14.66
CA ASP A 46 -1.77 -13.87 -14.78
C ASP A 46 -1.33 -12.66 -13.93
N VAL A 47 -0.90 -11.58 -14.60
CA VAL A 47 -0.38 -10.38 -13.93
C VAL A 47 -1.50 -9.66 -13.20
N PRO A 48 -1.38 -9.43 -11.87
CA PRO A 48 -2.40 -8.71 -11.12
C PRO A 48 -2.45 -7.23 -11.47
N GLY A 49 -3.58 -6.59 -11.18
CA GLY A 49 -3.68 -5.13 -11.15
C GLY A 49 -2.79 -4.55 -10.07
N ASP A 50 -2.19 -3.39 -10.35
CA ASP A 50 -1.31 -2.70 -9.41
C ASP A 50 -2.12 -1.99 -8.31
N ILE A 51 -1.83 -2.30 -7.04
CA ILE A 51 -2.51 -1.70 -5.88
C ILE A 51 -2.25 -0.18 -5.81
N SER A 52 -1.05 0.28 -6.19
CA SER A 52 -0.72 1.71 -6.21
C SER A 52 -1.53 2.49 -7.25
N SER A 53 -1.83 1.87 -8.38
CA SER A 53 -2.74 2.46 -9.38
C SER A 53 -4.21 2.39 -8.93
N SER A 54 -4.59 1.36 -8.19
CA SER A 54 -5.95 1.18 -7.69
C SER A 54 -6.30 2.16 -6.56
N VAL A 55 -5.33 2.68 -5.82
CA VAL A 55 -5.56 3.55 -4.67
C VAL A 55 -6.39 4.79 -4.98
N TYR A 56 -6.26 5.35 -6.19
CA TYR A 56 -7.05 6.50 -6.62
C TYR A 56 -8.54 6.17 -6.73
N PHE A 57 -8.86 4.99 -7.22
CA PHE A 57 -10.26 4.51 -7.32
C PHE A 57 -10.80 4.08 -5.95
N VAL A 58 -9.94 3.50 -5.09
CA VAL A 58 -10.27 3.22 -3.69
C VAL A 58 -10.63 4.53 -2.99
N ALA A 59 -9.77 5.54 -3.06
CA ALA A 59 -10.01 6.85 -2.46
C ALA A 59 -11.31 7.49 -2.97
N ALA A 60 -11.51 7.52 -4.28
CA ALA A 60 -12.74 8.05 -4.88
C ALA A 60 -13.99 7.29 -4.40
N GLY A 61 -13.93 5.95 -4.34
CA GLY A 61 -15.03 5.12 -3.84
C GLY A 61 -15.38 5.37 -2.39
N LEU A 62 -14.38 5.70 -1.55
CA LEU A 62 -14.57 5.95 -0.12
C LEU A 62 -15.12 7.35 0.17
N ILE A 63 -14.65 8.40 -0.55
CA ILE A 63 -14.95 9.80 -0.22
C ILE A 63 -16.14 10.38 -1.00
N LEU A 64 -16.42 9.88 -2.20
CA LEU A 64 -17.55 10.40 -3.00
C LEU A 64 -18.87 9.85 -2.48
N PRO A 65 -19.92 10.70 -2.34
CA PRO A 65 -21.20 10.25 -1.83
C PRO A 65 -21.89 9.26 -2.78
N ASN A 66 -22.57 8.27 -2.21
CA ASN A 66 -23.32 7.22 -2.92
C ASN A 66 -22.46 6.44 -3.92
N SER A 67 -21.19 6.26 -3.64
CA SER A 67 -20.25 5.55 -4.49
C SER A 67 -20.19 4.07 -4.13
N GLU A 68 -20.11 3.22 -5.17
CA GLU A 68 -19.77 1.80 -5.06
C GLU A 68 -18.85 1.47 -6.25
N VAL A 69 -17.63 1.01 -5.95
CA VAL A 69 -16.60 0.71 -6.96
C VAL A 69 -16.08 -0.71 -6.74
N LEU A 70 -16.09 -1.53 -7.78
CA LEU A 70 -15.46 -2.85 -7.79
C LEU A 70 -14.20 -2.81 -8.66
N ILE A 71 -13.04 -2.96 -8.03
CA ILE A 71 -11.74 -3.01 -8.70
C ILE A 71 -11.29 -4.47 -8.73
N LYS A 72 -11.18 -5.05 -9.92
CA LYS A 72 -10.95 -6.48 -10.09
C LYS A 72 -9.49 -6.86 -10.16
N ASN A 73 -9.17 -8.06 -9.66
CA ASN A 73 -7.87 -8.72 -9.79
C ASN A 73 -6.70 -7.84 -9.32
N VAL A 74 -6.83 -7.19 -8.18
CA VAL A 74 -5.77 -6.35 -7.59
C VAL A 74 -4.79 -7.24 -6.82
N GLY A 75 -3.48 -6.99 -6.97
CA GLY A 75 -2.46 -7.64 -6.15
C GLY A 75 -2.59 -7.24 -4.68
N ILE A 76 -2.70 -8.23 -3.80
CA ILE A 76 -2.83 -8.03 -2.36
C ILE A 76 -1.65 -8.65 -1.59
N ASN A 77 -0.48 -8.67 -2.20
CA ASN A 77 0.73 -9.14 -1.51
C ASN A 77 0.89 -8.37 -0.17
N PRO A 78 1.04 -9.07 0.98
CA PRO A 78 1.15 -8.42 2.29
C PRO A 78 2.26 -7.37 2.39
N THR A 79 3.33 -7.51 1.60
CA THR A 79 4.43 -6.54 1.55
C THR A 79 4.09 -5.26 0.77
N ARG A 80 2.91 -5.20 0.14
CA ARG A 80 2.39 -4.07 -0.65
C ARG A 80 0.98 -3.64 -0.26
N ALA A 81 0.28 -4.42 0.54
CA ALA A 81 -1.14 -4.22 0.84
C ALA A 81 -1.40 -3.39 2.12
N GLY A 82 -0.44 -2.56 2.54
CA GLY A 82 -0.60 -1.68 3.71
C GLY A 82 -1.80 -0.74 3.58
N LEU A 83 -2.14 -0.31 2.36
CA LEU A 83 -3.35 0.47 2.07
C LEU A 83 -4.61 -0.17 2.66
N ILE A 84 -4.78 -1.49 2.53
CA ILE A 84 -5.98 -2.21 3.02
C ILE A 84 -6.08 -2.07 4.55
N LYS A 85 -4.95 -2.23 5.25
CA LYS A 85 -4.90 -2.07 6.72
C LYS A 85 -5.20 -0.64 7.16
N VAL A 86 -4.72 0.36 6.41
CA VAL A 86 -5.03 1.77 6.70
C VAL A 86 -6.50 2.06 6.44
N CYS A 87 -7.08 1.56 5.35
CA CYS A 87 -8.51 1.68 5.09
C CYS A 87 -9.35 1.07 6.23
N GLU A 88 -8.98 -0.11 6.72
CA GLU A 88 -9.61 -0.75 7.87
C GLU A 88 -9.50 0.12 9.14
N ALA A 89 -8.30 0.63 9.45
CA ALA A 89 -8.07 1.51 10.59
C ALA A 89 -8.87 2.82 10.52
N MET A 90 -9.09 3.33 9.30
CA MET A 90 -9.94 4.50 9.04
C MET A 90 -11.44 4.18 9.04
N GLY A 91 -11.85 2.92 9.23
CA GLY A 91 -13.25 2.50 9.22
C GLY A 91 -13.90 2.50 7.84
N ALA A 92 -13.12 2.29 6.79
CA ALA A 92 -13.58 2.23 5.41
C ALA A 92 -14.46 0.99 5.14
N ASP A 93 -15.51 1.13 4.36
CA ASP A 93 -16.26 0.02 3.77
C ASP A 93 -15.51 -0.50 2.54
N LEU A 94 -14.46 -1.29 2.80
CA LEU A 94 -13.66 -1.99 1.81
C LEU A 94 -13.73 -3.48 2.11
N THR A 95 -14.17 -4.26 1.14
CA THR A 95 -14.31 -5.71 1.25
C THR A 95 -13.47 -6.40 0.18
N LEU A 96 -12.68 -7.39 0.59
CA LEU A 96 -11.97 -8.28 -0.34
C LEU A 96 -12.92 -9.39 -0.79
N LEU A 97 -13.02 -9.57 -2.10
CA LEU A 97 -13.82 -10.61 -2.74
C LEU A 97 -12.92 -11.45 -3.65
N ASN A 98 -13.32 -12.69 -3.91
CA ASN A 98 -12.66 -13.57 -4.87
C ASN A 98 -11.14 -13.69 -4.64
N GLU A 99 -10.72 -13.76 -3.37
CA GLU A 99 -9.31 -13.91 -3.03
C GLU A 99 -8.70 -15.17 -3.66
N ASN A 100 -7.53 -15.03 -4.29
CA ASN A 100 -6.79 -16.11 -4.92
C ASN A 100 -5.33 -16.10 -4.44
N HIS A 101 -4.95 -17.16 -3.74
CA HIS A 101 -3.60 -17.38 -3.22
C HIS A 101 -2.84 -18.51 -3.96
N GLY A 102 -3.42 -19.05 -5.03
CA GLY A 102 -2.88 -20.20 -5.76
C GLY A 102 -1.84 -19.87 -6.83
N ASN A 103 -1.62 -18.60 -7.16
CA ASN A 103 -0.66 -18.14 -8.15
C ASN A 103 0.63 -17.61 -7.48
N ALA A 104 1.59 -17.15 -8.31
CA ALA A 104 2.82 -16.53 -7.80
C ALA A 104 2.53 -15.32 -6.88
N GLU A 105 1.50 -14.53 -7.20
CA GLU A 105 1.08 -13.37 -6.41
C GLU A 105 -0.37 -13.53 -5.93
N PRO A 106 -0.67 -13.22 -4.66
CA PRO A 106 -2.04 -13.20 -4.18
C PRO A 106 -2.82 -12.03 -4.77
N THR A 107 -4.08 -12.29 -5.13
CA THR A 107 -4.98 -11.28 -5.71
C THR A 107 -6.35 -11.30 -5.06
N ALA A 108 -7.07 -10.17 -5.15
CA ALA A 108 -8.48 -10.07 -4.78
C ALA A 108 -9.20 -9.02 -5.64
N ASP A 109 -10.51 -9.08 -5.63
CA ASP A 109 -11.35 -7.96 -6.07
C ASP A 109 -11.61 -7.06 -4.86
N LEU A 110 -11.43 -5.74 -5.01
CA LEU A 110 -11.68 -4.75 -3.98
C LEU A 110 -13.06 -4.12 -4.21
N LEU A 111 -14.01 -4.39 -3.34
CA LEU A 111 -15.31 -3.71 -3.33
C LEU A 111 -15.26 -2.57 -2.32
N VAL A 112 -15.43 -1.34 -2.81
CA VAL A 112 -15.28 -0.11 -2.02
C VAL A 112 -16.56 0.70 -2.08
N ARG A 113 -17.04 1.21 -0.93
CA ARG A 113 -18.23 2.04 -0.83
C ARG A 113 -17.97 3.32 -0.05
N THR A 114 -18.79 4.33 -0.30
CA THR A 114 -18.76 5.59 0.47
C THR A 114 -18.71 5.33 1.97
N SER A 115 -17.77 5.99 2.65
CA SER A 115 -17.49 5.74 4.06
C SER A 115 -17.34 7.04 4.85
N SER A 116 -17.73 7.02 6.11
CA SER A 116 -17.39 8.06 7.07
C SER A 116 -16.03 7.74 7.69
N LEU A 117 -14.96 8.20 7.04
CA LEU A 117 -13.60 7.90 7.44
C LEU A 117 -13.25 8.57 8.78
N LYS A 118 -12.46 7.86 9.59
CA LYS A 118 -11.90 8.37 10.86
C LYS A 118 -10.39 8.50 10.74
N ALA A 119 -9.85 9.48 11.42
CA ALA A 119 -8.42 9.68 11.51
C ALA A 119 -7.72 8.52 12.22
N CYS A 120 -6.48 8.26 11.83
CA CYS A 120 -5.61 7.25 12.46
C CYS A 120 -4.16 7.70 12.44
N THR A 121 -3.30 6.99 13.19
CA THR A 121 -1.85 7.14 13.10
C THR A 121 -1.28 6.06 12.19
N ILE A 122 -0.41 6.45 11.27
CA ILE A 122 0.24 5.59 10.27
C ILE A 122 1.75 5.71 10.48
N GLU A 123 2.39 4.66 11.02
CA GLU A 123 3.79 4.69 11.44
C GLU A 123 4.41 3.29 11.49
N GLY A 124 5.75 3.21 11.58
CA GLY A 124 6.47 1.97 11.80
C GLY A 124 6.44 1.02 10.60
N ASP A 125 6.33 -0.27 10.87
CA ASP A 125 6.49 -1.36 9.89
C ASP A 125 5.45 -1.37 8.76
N ILE A 126 4.37 -0.61 8.89
CA ILE A 126 3.39 -0.50 7.80
C ILE A 126 3.90 0.42 6.67
N ILE A 127 4.74 1.41 6.97
CA ILE A 127 5.19 2.43 6.02
C ILE A 127 5.82 1.84 4.76
N PRO A 128 6.77 0.88 4.81
CA PRO A 128 7.33 0.28 3.61
C PRO A 128 6.29 -0.42 2.73
N THR A 129 5.18 -0.90 3.30
CA THR A 129 4.14 -1.64 2.59
C THR A 129 3.14 -0.76 1.84
N LEU A 130 3.22 0.57 2.00
CA LEU A 130 2.31 1.56 1.41
C LEU A 130 2.98 2.90 1.09
N ILE A 131 4.29 2.93 0.98
CA ILE A 131 5.07 4.16 0.82
C ILE A 131 4.63 4.98 -0.42
N ASP A 132 4.26 4.30 -1.50
CA ASP A 132 3.83 4.95 -2.74
C ASP A 132 2.35 5.42 -2.67
N GLU A 133 1.55 4.85 -1.75
CA GLU A 133 0.15 5.19 -1.51
C GLU A 133 -0.03 6.34 -0.51
N LEU A 134 1.00 6.68 0.30
CA LEU A 134 0.92 7.72 1.33
C LEU A 134 0.41 9.07 0.83
N PRO A 135 0.78 9.56 -0.38
CA PRO A 135 0.21 10.80 -0.90
C PRO A 135 -1.32 10.76 -1.06
N THR A 136 -1.85 9.65 -1.57
CA THR A 136 -3.30 9.49 -1.73
C THR A 136 -4.00 9.27 -0.39
N ILE A 137 -3.36 8.55 0.53
CA ILE A 137 -3.86 8.38 1.90
C ILE A 137 -3.92 9.74 2.64
N ALA A 138 -2.93 10.61 2.45
CA ALA A 138 -2.95 11.97 3.00
C ALA A 138 -4.15 12.78 2.46
N MET A 139 -4.45 12.65 1.17
CA MET A 139 -5.65 13.25 0.58
C MET A 139 -6.94 12.66 1.19
N MET A 140 -7.03 11.33 1.36
CA MET A 140 -8.18 10.69 2.03
C MET A 140 -8.34 11.19 3.47
N ALA A 141 -7.23 11.40 4.19
CA ALA A 141 -7.22 11.91 5.56
C ALA A 141 -7.83 13.31 5.69
N CYS A 142 -7.79 14.15 4.64
CA CYS A 142 -8.47 15.44 4.64
C CYS A 142 -9.98 15.32 4.79
N PHE A 143 -10.57 14.19 4.37
CA PHE A 143 -12.00 13.89 4.49
C PHE A 143 -12.35 13.09 5.75
N ALA A 144 -11.37 12.62 6.50
CA ALA A 144 -11.58 11.84 7.72
C ALA A 144 -11.92 12.73 8.91
N GLU A 145 -12.73 12.21 9.84
CA GLU A 145 -13.02 12.91 11.09
C GLU A 145 -11.82 12.79 12.05
N GLY A 146 -11.27 13.93 12.48
CA GLY A 146 -10.17 14.01 13.46
C GLY A 146 -8.82 14.34 12.81
N THR A 147 -7.73 14.01 13.51
CA THR A 147 -6.36 14.33 13.10
C THR A 147 -5.59 13.04 12.75
N THR A 148 -5.22 12.90 11.49
CA THR A 148 -4.35 11.81 11.02
C THR A 148 -2.90 12.23 11.13
N VAL A 149 -2.05 11.31 11.62
CA VAL A 149 -0.61 11.50 11.74
C VAL A 149 0.10 10.45 10.90
N ILE A 150 0.98 10.90 10.00
CA ILE A 150 1.89 10.04 9.22
C ILE A 150 3.30 10.33 9.70
N ARG A 151 4.07 9.30 10.11
CA ARG A 151 5.48 9.39 10.51
C ARG A 151 6.28 8.22 9.97
N ASP A 152 7.60 8.23 10.23
CA ASP A 152 8.55 7.22 9.74
C ASP A 152 8.58 7.12 8.20
N ALA A 153 8.11 8.16 7.49
CA ALA A 153 8.04 8.23 6.04
C ALA A 153 9.14 9.10 5.42
N ALA A 154 10.27 9.26 6.10
CA ALA A 154 11.40 10.11 5.65
C ALA A 154 11.91 9.72 4.24
N GLU A 155 11.74 8.46 3.82
CA GLU A 155 12.07 8.00 2.48
C GLU A 155 11.37 8.82 1.38
N LEU A 156 10.17 9.35 1.63
CA LEU A 156 9.45 10.20 0.68
C LEU A 156 10.18 11.51 0.36
N LYS A 157 11.12 11.96 1.20
CA LYS A 157 11.91 13.18 0.96
C LYS A 157 13.03 12.98 -0.05
N VAL A 158 13.48 11.73 -0.22
CA VAL A 158 14.64 11.36 -1.07
C VAL A 158 14.26 10.57 -2.32
N LYS A 159 12.98 10.53 -2.66
CA LYS A 159 12.51 10.01 -3.96
C LYS A 159 12.95 10.97 -5.08
N GLU A 160 12.37 10.88 -6.26
CA GLU A 160 12.62 11.79 -7.39
C GLU A 160 12.29 13.28 -7.06
N SER A 161 11.52 13.51 -5.98
CA SER A 161 11.21 14.81 -5.40
C SER A 161 10.95 14.65 -3.90
N ASN A 162 10.94 15.76 -3.14
CA ASN A 162 10.43 15.73 -1.77
C ASN A 162 8.91 15.65 -1.78
N ARG A 163 8.40 14.40 -1.81
CA ARG A 163 6.96 14.13 -1.90
C ARG A 163 6.18 14.65 -0.68
N ILE A 164 6.79 14.71 0.51
CA ILE A 164 6.13 15.26 1.71
C ILE A 164 5.85 16.75 1.50
N ALA A 165 6.88 17.54 1.21
CA ALA A 165 6.72 18.98 1.02
C ALA A 165 5.73 19.32 -0.09
N ILE A 166 5.82 18.63 -1.25
CA ILE A 166 4.93 18.85 -2.40
C ILE A 166 3.49 18.50 -2.04
N MET A 167 3.25 17.40 -1.31
CA MET A 167 1.89 17.03 -0.90
C MET A 167 1.31 18.04 0.08
N VAL A 168 2.07 18.47 1.07
CA VAL A 168 1.64 19.50 2.03
C VAL A 168 1.29 20.81 1.31
N GLU A 169 2.16 21.27 0.39
CA GLU A 169 1.91 22.48 -0.40
C GLU A 169 0.62 22.37 -1.23
N ASN A 170 0.45 21.28 -1.96
CA ASN A 170 -0.72 21.05 -2.82
C ASN A 170 -2.02 20.93 -2.02
N LEU A 171 -2.01 20.16 -0.92
CA LEU A 171 -3.19 20.00 -0.08
C LEU A 171 -3.60 21.33 0.57
N ARG A 172 -2.63 22.15 1.05
CA ARG A 172 -2.89 23.51 1.55
C ARG A 172 -3.46 24.43 0.47
N ALA A 173 -2.92 24.35 -0.75
CA ALA A 173 -3.45 25.14 -1.87
C ALA A 173 -4.90 24.77 -2.22
N MET A 174 -5.32 23.54 -1.96
CA MET A 174 -6.70 23.07 -2.10
C MET A 174 -7.59 23.36 -0.87
N GLY A 175 -7.05 24.00 0.18
CA GLY A 175 -7.81 24.39 1.37
C GLY A 175 -7.73 23.41 2.54
N ALA A 176 -6.95 22.34 2.44
CA ALA A 176 -6.77 21.39 3.55
C ALA A 176 -5.86 21.98 4.65
N ASP A 177 -6.12 21.58 5.89
CA ASP A 177 -5.31 21.90 7.05
C ASP A 177 -4.29 20.78 7.29
N VAL A 178 -3.06 21.00 6.82
CA VAL A 178 -1.98 20.00 6.82
C VAL A 178 -0.67 20.64 7.29
N GLU A 179 0.07 19.93 8.13
CA GLU A 179 1.39 20.36 8.62
C GLU A 179 2.47 19.38 8.16
N GLU A 180 3.60 19.90 7.66
CA GLU A 180 4.80 19.10 7.39
C GLU A 180 5.52 18.81 8.71
N THR A 181 5.99 17.56 8.87
CA THR A 181 6.90 17.16 9.97
C THR A 181 8.25 16.72 9.43
N GLU A 182 9.18 16.39 10.30
CA GLU A 182 10.52 15.96 9.90
C GLU A 182 10.50 14.73 9.00
N ASP A 183 9.58 13.78 9.25
CA ASP A 183 9.51 12.48 8.59
C ASP A 183 8.12 12.10 8.07
N GLY A 184 7.20 13.08 7.98
CA GLY A 184 5.84 12.83 7.56
C GLY A 184 4.97 14.07 7.55
N MET A 185 3.72 13.96 8.00
CA MET A 185 2.76 15.06 8.02
C MET A 185 1.63 14.83 9.03
N ILE A 186 1.01 15.92 9.48
CA ILE A 186 -0.20 15.93 10.31
C ILE A 186 -1.32 16.52 9.48
N ILE A 187 -2.45 15.84 9.41
CA ILE A 187 -3.61 16.23 8.60
C ILE A 187 -4.82 16.41 9.52
N HIS A 188 -5.35 17.63 9.60
CA HIS A 188 -6.58 17.94 10.31
C HIS A 188 -7.76 17.81 9.34
N GLY A 189 -8.47 16.68 9.41
CA GLY A 189 -9.55 16.34 8.49
C GLY A 189 -10.90 16.95 8.85
N GLY A 190 -11.94 16.53 8.10
CA GLY A 190 -13.33 16.97 8.33
C GLY A 190 -13.72 18.26 7.62
N LYS A 191 -12.84 18.82 6.79
CA LYS A 191 -13.12 19.97 5.93
C LYS A 191 -12.48 19.71 4.57
N PRO A 192 -13.19 19.13 3.62
CA PRO A 192 -12.71 19.02 2.25
C PRO A 192 -12.69 20.40 1.57
#